data_b86a4d547e74e8b81a3ad79aca377e0a
#
_entry.id   b86a4d547e74e8b81a3ad79aca377e0a
#
_cell.length_a   1.000
_cell.length_b   1.000
_cell.length_c   1.000
_cell.angle_alpha   90.00
_cell.angle_beta   90.00
_cell.angle_gamma   90.00
#
_symmetry.space_group_name_H-M   'P 1'
#
loop_
_entity.id
_entity.type
_entity.pdbx_description
1 polymer ?
#
loop_
_entity_poly.entity_id
_entity_poly.type
_entity_poly.pdbx_seq_one_letter_code
_entity_poly.pdbx_strand_id
1 'polypeptide(L)'
;MMEGSHMPRVSIGVPVYNGERYIAETLDSLLAQTYKDFELIICDNASVDRTQQICQTYAEKDARVRYVRNSENIGASRNYTLALNLSTGEYFRWANSDDLFAPEGLARCIEILDQEPSVVLVYPKTKFIDERGNIISEYDDEMHIQSSRASERFVQVMERLGYVNVIYGLMRADILRKTGLLRNFPGGDIPLVAELVLYGKFHEIPEFLFFRRLHPTASSSYKDDVSLTQEFFDPSTKGKISLRQWRHLWTHGCSVMRAPLGIGEKIRLWLFILRMGVWKRNLLARELIGAVRHIARKLQMKARNLFASSRN
;
A
#
# COMPACT_ATOMS: atom_id res chain seq x y z
N MET A 1 7.39 -21.09 35.33
CA MET A 1 6.13 -20.69 34.70
C MET A 1 6.55 -19.81 33.52
N MET A 2 6.32 -20.26 32.30
CA MET A 2 6.54 -19.38 31.14
C MET A 2 5.44 -18.32 31.22
N GLU A 3 5.83 -17.04 31.42
CA GLU A 3 4.93 -15.91 31.22
C GLU A 3 4.38 -16.04 29.81
N GLY A 4 3.09 -16.19 29.68
CA GLY A 4 2.43 -16.22 28.40
C GLY A 4 2.80 -14.93 27.66
N SER A 5 3.51 -15.03 26.54
CA SER A 5 3.90 -13.87 25.73
C SER A 5 2.62 -13.10 25.37
N HIS A 6 2.45 -11.93 25.97
CA HIS A 6 1.37 -11.02 25.60
C HIS A 6 1.50 -10.69 24.12
N MET A 7 0.51 -11.09 23.31
CA MET A 7 0.47 -10.69 21.92
C MET A 7 -0.12 -9.27 21.83
N PRO A 8 0.58 -8.32 21.23
CA PRO A 8 0.08 -6.96 21.10
C PRO A 8 -1.21 -6.93 20.28
N ARG A 9 -2.13 -6.05 20.65
CA ARG A 9 -3.41 -5.95 19.95
C ARG A 9 -3.27 -5.32 18.58
N VAL A 10 -2.29 -4.44 18.38
CA VAL A 10 -2.03 -3.75 17.11
C VAL A 10 -0.62 -4.02 16.65
N SER A 11 -0.44 -4.26 15.34
CA SER A 11 0.86 -4.24 14.69
C SER A 11 0.95 -3.07 13.73
N ILE A 12 2.03 -2.30 13.83
CA ILE A 12 2.35 -1.20 12.91
C ILE A 12 3.55 -1.62 12.08
N GLY A 13 3.37 -1.79 10.78
CA GLY A 13 4.44 -2.13 9.83
C GLY A 13 5.03 -0.88 9.20
N VAL A 14 6.35 -0.69 9.34
CA VAL A 14 7.10 0.44 8.77
C VAL A 14 8.07 -0.08 7.72
N PRO A 15 7.66 -0.24 6.45
CA PRO A 15 8.58 -0.55 5.37
C PRO A 15 9.43 0.68 5.04
N VAL A 16 10.74 0.53 4.96
CA VAL A 16 11.67 1.64 4.69
C VAL A 16 12.74 1.23 3.69
N TYR A 17 13.15 2.18 2.85
CA TYR A 17 14.34 2.11 2.00
C TYR A 17 14.93 3.50 1.84
N ASN A 18 16.19 3.68 2.32
CA ASN A 18 16.91 4.95 2.33
C ASN A 18 16.07 6.09 2.96
N GLY A 19 15.63 5.87 4.21
CA GLY A 19 14.75 6.77 4.95
C GLY A 19 15.46 7.65 5.97
N GLU A 20 16.79 7.77 5.98
CA GLU A 20 17.57 8.45 7.03
C GLU A 20 17.08 9.85 7.37
N ARG A 21 16.45 10.53 6.39
CA ARG A 21 16.04 11.92 6.53
C ARG A 21 14.83 12.10 7.45
N TYR A 22 13.86 11.16 7.42
CA TYR A 22 12.57 11.35 8.08
C TYR A 22 12.19 10.22 9.04
N ILE A 23 12.83 9.05 8.96
CA ILE A 23 12.44 7.86 9.72
C ILE A 23 12.40 8.11 11.23
N ALA A 24 13.32 8.94 11.78
CA ALA A 24 13.34 9.25 13.20
C ALA A 24 12.07 9.99 13.64
N GLU A 25 11.66 11.03 12.91
CA GLU A 25 10.43 11.78 13.20
C GLU A 25 9.19 10.87 13.10
N THR A 26 9.15 9.98 12.10
CA THR A 26 8.06 9.01 11.95
C THR A 26 7.98 8.07 13.15
N LEU A 27 9.12 7.49 13.55
CA LEU A 27 9.18 6.57 14.71
C LEU A 27 8.79 7.27 16.01
N ASP A 28 9.23 8.51 16.23
CA ASP A 28 8.84 9.31 17.38
C ASP A 28 7.32 9.52 17.42
N SER A 29 6.70 9.86 16.30
CA SER A 29 5.25 10.07 16.21
C SER A 29 4.45 8.77 16.45
N LEU A 30 4.96 7.63 16.01
CA LEU A 30 4.35 6.31 16.23
C LEU A 30 4.51 5.85 17.69
N LEU A 31 5.65 6.06 18.31
CA LEU A 31 5.90 5.69 19.71
C LEU A 31 5.18 6.62 20.69
N ALA A 32 4.85 7.84 20.27
CA ALA A 32 4.06 8.81 21.03
C ALA A 32 2.55 8.49 21.09
N GLN A 33 2.05 7.48 20.36
CA GLN A 33 0.64 7.12 20.38
C GLN A 33 0.12 6.91 21.80
N THR A 34 -1.09 7.42 22.11
CA THR A 34 -1.72 7.28 23.44
C THR A 34 -2.11 5.84 23.75
N TYR A 35 -2.51 5.07 22.74
CA TYR A 35 -2.70 3.63 22.87
C TYR A 35 -1.34 2.93 22.91
N LYS A 36 -1.09 2.08 23.94
CA LYS A 36 0.25 1.53 24.20
C LYS A 36 0.41 0.04 23.83
N ASP A 37 -0.68 -0.69 23.66
CA ASP A 37 -0.65 -2.14 23.36
C ASP A 37 -0.47 -2.39 21.86
N PHE A 38 0.75 -2.08 21.38
CA PHE A 38 1.14 -2.31 19.97
C PHE A 38 2.60 -2.76 19.86
N GLU A 39 2.90 -3.45 18.75
CA GLU A 39 4.24 -3.67 18.24
C GLU A 39 4.50 -2.78 17.01
N LEU A 40 5.76 -2.41 16.80
CA LEU A 40 6.22 -1.64 15.65
C LEU A 40 7.28 -2.44 14.91
N ILE A 41 7.01 -2.83 13.67
CA ILE A 41 7.85 -3.72 12.87
C ILE A 41 8.48 -2.90 11.74
N ILE A 42 9.75 -2.57 11.87
CA ILE A 42 10.52 -1.85 10.85
C ILE A 42 11.12 -2.88 9.88
N CYS A 43 10.72 -2.80 8.61
CA CYS A 43 11.24 -3.65 7.54
C CYS A 43 12.16 -2.81 6.63
N ASP A 44 13.48 -2.87 6.88
CA ASP A 44 14.49 -2.19 6.10
C ASP A 44 14.82 -2.98 4.83
N ASN A 45 14.54 -2.40 3.69
CA ASN A 45 14.69 -3.00 2.38
C ASN A 45 16.13 -2.92 1.83
N ALA A 46 17.13 -3.24 2.66
CA ALA A 46 18.56 -3.15 2.37
C ALA A 46 19.04 -1.70 2.11
N SER A 47 18.65 -0.74 2.97
CA SER A 47 19.09 0.66 2.89
C SER A 47 20.61 0.79 2.89
N VAL A 48 21.12 1.79 2.16
CA VAL A 48 22.56 2.06 2.02
C VAL A 48 23.01 3.36 2.68
N ASP A 49 22.05 4.09 3.29
CA ASP A 49 22.26 5.29 4.09
C ASP A 49 22.27 4.95 5.60
N ARG A 50 22.08 5.94 6.47
CA ARG A 50 22.07 5.74 7.93
C ARG A 50 20.77 5.15 8.49
N THR A 51 19.81 4.75 7.64
CA THR A 51 18.53 4.15 8.07
C THR A 51 18.73 3.01 9.04
N GLN A 52 19.65 2.07 8.72
CA GLN A 52 19.94 0.93 9.59
C GLN A 52 20.35 1.36 10.99
N GLN A 53 21.31 2.27 11.12
CA GLN A 53 21.81 2.76 12.40
C GLN A 53 20.71 3.41 13.23
N ILE A 54 19.88 4.25 12.58
CA ILE A 54 18.76 4.92 13.24
C ILE A 54 17.77 3.89 13.77
N CYS A 55 17.29 2.97 12.92
CA CYS A 55 16.28 1.99 13.30
C CYS A 55 16.75 1.02 14.41
N GLN A 56 18.02 0.61 14.39
CA GLN A 56 18.60 -0.21 15.46
C GLN A 56 18.59 0.51 16.80
N THR A 57 18.92 1.82 16.81
CA THR A 57 18.86 2.64 18.03
C THR A 57 17.47 2.67 18.65
N TYR A 58 16.40 2.73 17.83
CA TYR A 58 15.02 2.67 18.34
C TYR A 58 14.67 1.28 18.86
N ALA A 59 15.07 0.22 18.18
CA ALA A 59 14.83 -1.16 18.62
C ALA A 59 15.56 -1.51 19.95
N GLU A 60 16.71 -0.90 20.21
CA GLU A 60 17.44 -1.06 21.47
C GLU A 60 16.78 -0.28 22.63
N LYS A 61 16.10 0.83 22.34
CA LYS A 61 15.51 1.71 23.37
C LYS A 61 14.07 1.34 23.76
N ASP A 62 13.30 0.74 22.86
CA ASP A 62 11.87 0.44 23.08
C ASP A 62 11.55 -1.01 22.68
N ALA A 63 11.16 -1.82 23.66
CA ALA A 63 10.87 -3.24 23.47
C ALA A 63 9.71 -3.53 22.51
N ARG A 64 8.88 -2.53 22.21
CA ARG A 64 7.80 -2.66 21.22
C ARG A 64 8.33 -2.61 19.77
N VAL A 65 9.57 -2.13 19.55
CA VAL A 65 10.17 -1.96 18.24
C VAL A 65 10.96 -3.19 17.84
N ARG A 66 10.60 -3.76 16.71
CA ARG A 66 11.31 -4.88 16.08
C ARG A 66 11.90 -4.42 14.76
N TYR A 67 13.22 -4.51 14.61
CA TYR A 67 13.92 -4.19 13.37
C TYR A 67 14.28 -5.45 12.59
N VAL A 68 13.92 -5.48 11.30
CA VAL A 68 14.23 -6.58 10.36
C VAL A 68 14.81 -5.98 9.10
N ARG A 69 15.97 -6.47 8.65
CA ARG A 69 16.64 -6.01 7.43
C ARG A 69 16.67 -7.10 6.38
N ASN A 70 16.29 -6.78 5.17
CA ASN A 70 16.42 -7.64 4.01
C ASN A 70 17.89 -7.71 3.57
N SER A 71 18.30 -8.83 2.97
CA SER A 71 19.65 -8.99 2.39
C SER A 71 19.83 -8.18 1.10
N GLU A 72 18.73 -7.87 0.40
CA GLU A 72 18.70 -7.10 -0.84
C GLU A 72 17.40 -6.29 -0.94
N ASN A 73 17.33 -5.31 -1.84
CA ASN A 73 16.12 -4.58 -2.12
C ASN A 73 15.14 -5.46 -2.91
N ILE A 74 14.11 -5.95 -2.21
CA ILE A 74 13.05 -6.82 -2.76
C ILE A 74 11.88 -6.05 -3.41
N GLY A 75 11.94 -4.71 -3.44
CA GLY A 75 10.88 -3.82 -3.90
C GLY A 75 9.84 -3.51 -2.83
N ALA A 76 9.17 -2.35 -2.99
CA ALA A 76 8.24 -1.84 -1.99
C ALA A 76 7.12 -2.83 -1.67
N SER A 77 6.43 -3.37 -2.68
CA SER A 77 5.26 -4.24 -2.46
C SER A 77 5.57 -5.47 -1.62
N ARG A 78 6.74 -6.10 -1.84
CA ARG A 78 7.16 -7.27 -1.05
C ARG A 78 7.56 -6.87 0.36
N ASN A 79 8.20 -5.71 0.52
CA ASN A 79 8.61 -5.21 1.83
C ASN A 79 7.40 -4.81 2.70
N TYR A 80 6.36 -4.20 2.11
CA TYR A 80 5.07 -3.97 2.76
C TYR A 80 4.39 -5.27 3.19
N THR A 81 4.39 -6.27 2.30
CA THR A 81 3.84 -7.60 2.60
C THR A 81 4.63 -8.30 3.70
N LEU A 82 5.95 -8.15 3.74
CA LEU A 82 6.81 -8.70 4.79
C LEU A 82 6.41 -8.15 6.16
N ALA A 83 6.18 -6.84 6.29
CA ALA A 83 5.75 -6.24 7.55
C ALA A 83 4.43 -6.85 8.07
N LEU A 84 3.45 -7.10 7.18
CA LEU A 84 2.22 -7.80 7.54
C LEU A 84 2.46 -9.27 7.94
N ASN A 85 3.32 -9.98 7.22
CA ASN A 85 3.61 -11.38 7.52
C ASN A 85 4.30 -11.58 8.88
N LEU A 86 5.05 -10.59 9.32
CA LEU A 86 5.74 -10.57 10.61
C LEU A 86 4.83 -10.13 11.77
N SER A 87 3.65 -9.58 11.46
CA SER A 87 2.73 -9.00 12.44
C SER A 87 1.92 -10.07 13.17
N THR A 88 1.61 -9.80 14.45
CA THR A 88 0.87 -10.71 15.33
C THR A 88 -0.47 -10.13 15.82
N GLY A 89 -0.67 -8.81 15.67
CA GLY A 89 -1.83 -8.09 16.17
C GLY A 89 -3.16 -8.46 15.51
N GLU A 90 -4.24 -8.25 16.24
CA GLU A 90 -5.64 -8.30 15.76
C GLU A 90 -5.89 -7.27 14.67
N TYR A 91 -5.32 -6.08 14.87
CA TYR A 91 -5.37 -4.98 13.92
C TYR A 91 -3.98 -4.71 13.33
N PHE A 92 -3.96 -4.24 12.10
CA PHE A 92 -2.73 -3.92 11.38
C PHE A 92 -2.82 -2.55 10.69
N ARG A 93 -1.72 -1.80 10.71
CA ARG A 93 -1.53 -0.54 9.97
C ARG A 93 -0.18 -0.56 9.27
N TRP A 94 -0.13 -0.10 8.02
CA TRP A 94 1.14 0.38 7.46
C TRP A 94 1.38 1.84 7.84
N ALA A 95 2.63 2.18 8.06
CA ALA A 95 3.10 3.55 8.20
C ALA A 95 4.30 3.76 7.27
N ASN A 96 4.24 4.78 6.41
CA ASN A 96 5.40 5.16 5.63
C ASN A 96 6.49 5.73 6.53
N SER A 97 7.73 5.64 6.10
CA SER A 97 8.91 6.09 6.85
C SER A 97 9.16 7.61 6.81
N ASP A 98 8.25 8.37 6.21
CA ASP A 98 8.34 9.81 5.97
C ASP A 98 7.09 10.59 6.44
N ASP A 99 6.04 9.87 6.89
CA ASP A 99 4.78 10.45 7.35
C ASP A 99 4.72 10.57 8.88
N LEU A 100 3.77 11.40 9.41
CA LEU A 100 3.58 11.58 10.84
C LEU A 100 2.14 11.23 11.26
N PHE A 101 1.96 10.88 12.53
CA PHE A 101 0.69 10.44 13.09
C PHE A 101 0.39 11.20 14.39
N ALA A 102 -0.82 11.74 14.53
CA ALA A 102 -1.27 12.36 15.76
C ALA A 102 -1.32 11.34 16.92
N PRO A 103 -0.99 11.75 18.14
CA PRO A 103 -0.89 10.81 19.28
C PRO A 103 -2.17 10.00 19.58
N GLU A 104 -3.34 10.56 19.35
CA GLU A 104 -4.64 9.92 19.58
C GLU A 104 -5.12 9.06 18.41
N GLY A 105 -4.46 9.11 17.25
CA GLY A 105 -4.91 8.51 16.01
C GLY A 105 -5.18 7.00 16.11
N LEU A 106 -4.31 6.26 16.79
CA LEU A 106 -4.47 4.82 16.95
C LEU A 106 -5.66 4.47 17.87
N ALA A 107 -5.78 5.17 19.02
CA ALA A 107 -6.87 4.94 19.97
C ALA A 107 -8.25 5.20 19.31
N ARG A 108 -8.37 6.28 18.54
CA ARG A 108 -9.61 6.62 17.81
C ARG A 108 -10.00 5.56 16.77
N CYS A 109 -9.02 5.01 16.04
CA CYS A 109 -9.28 3.93 15.09
C CYS A 109 -9.75 2.64 15.78
N ILE A 110 -9.13 2.28 16.91
CA ILE A 110 -9.47 1.06 17.66
C ILE A 110 -10.88 1.17 18.22
N GLU A 111 -11.25 2.30 18.82
CA GLU A 111 -12.59 2.54 19.37
C GLU A 111 -13.67 2.21 18.34
N ILE A 112 -13.52 2.66 17.09
CA ILE A 112 -14.50 2.41 16.02
C ILE A 112 -14.49 0.94 15.60
N LEU A 113 -13.32 0.32 15.43
CA LEU A 113 -13.24 -1.10 15.05
C LEU A 113 -13.84 -2.01 16.11
N ASP A 114 -13.72 -1.66 17.39
CA ASP A 114 -14.31 -2.43 18.50
C ASP A 114 -15.84 -2.33 18.52
N GLN A 115 -16.37 -1.14 18.23
CA GLN A 115 -17.81 -0.89 18.24
C GLN A 115 -18.52 -1.37 16.97
N GLU A 116 -17.82 -1.40 15.83
CA GLU A 116 -18.44 -1.69 14.54
C GLU A 116 -17.81 -2.92 13.84
N PRO A 117 -18.24 -4.15 14.14
CA PRO A 117 -17.70 -5.36 13.51
C PRO A 117 -17.82 -5.39 11.97
N SER A 118 -18.76 -4.63 11.38
CA SER A 118 -18.95 -4.52 9.93
C SER A 118 -17.90 -3.63 9.25
N VAL A 119 -17.13 -2.85 10.02
CA VAL A 119 -16.04 -2.01 9.53
C VAL A 119 -14.74 -2.81 9.49
N VAL A 120 -14.06 -2.80 8.35
CA VAL A 120 -12.80 -3.52 8.12
C VAL A 120 -11.59 -2.61 8.06
N LEU A 121 -11.81 -1.32 7.84
CA LEU A 121 -10.78 -0.30 7.76
C LEU A 121 -11.30 1.03 8.34
N VAL A 122 -10.49 1.64 9.22
CA VAL A 122 -10.73 2.97 9.80
C VAL A 122 -9.53 3.86 9.50
N TYR A 123 -9.77 5.06 9.05
CA TYR A 123 -8.71 6.02 8.73
C TYR A 123 -9.15 7.45 9.07
N PRO A 124 -8.24 8.34 9.47
CA PRO A 124 -8.51 9.76 9.67
C PRO A 124 -8.30 10.56 8.38
N LYS A 125 -8.84 11.77 8.35
CA LYS A 125 -8.50 12.76 7.31
C LYS A 125 -7.01 13.09 7.33
N THR A 126 -6.49 13.55 6.19
CA THR A 126 -5.08 13.79 5.95
C THR A 126 -4.76 15.28 5.88
N LYS A 127 -3.66 15.70 6.51
CA LYS A 127 -2.96 16.95 6.17
C LYS A 127 -1.72 16.65 5.36
N PHE A 128 -1.51 17.38 4.27
CA PHE A 128 -0.23 17.38 3.59
C PHE A 128 0.73 18.31 4.30
N ILE A 129 1.97 17.85 4.50
CA ILE A 129 3.06 18.63 5.10
C ILE A 129 4.25 18.70 4.14
N ASP A 130 5.04 19.77 4.26
CA ASP A 130 6.27 19.96 3.51
C ASP A 130 7.45 19.17 4.12
N GLU A 131 8.63 19.32 3.54
CA GLU A 131 9.88 18.70 4.03
C GLU A 131 10.25 19.09 5.47
N ARG A 132 9.73 20.21 5.99
CA ARG A 132 9.98 20.73 7.34
C ARG A 132 8.87 20.42 8.32
N GLY A 133 7.79 19.74 7.88
CA GLY A 133 6.62 19.44 8.70
C GLY A 133 5.56 20.55 8.76
N ASN A 134 5.69 21.62 7.96
CA ASN A 134 4.67 22.66 7.90
C ASN A 134 3.46 22.17 7.09
N ILE A 135 2.25 22.48 7.56
CA ILE A 135 1.00 22.14 6.86
C ILE A 135 0.91 22.92 5.54
N ILE A 136 0.72 22.21 4.44
CA ILE A 136 0.53 22.76 3.08
C ILE A 136 -0.96 22.85 2.75
N SER A 137 -1.71 21.77 3.00
CA SER A 137 -3.13 21.67 2.68
C SER A 137 -3.80 20.57 3.46
N GLU A 138 -5.12 20.59 3.48
CA GLU A 138 -5.99 19.52 3.98
C GLU A 138 -6.48 18.67 2.83
N TYR A 139 -6.72 17.37 3.09
CA TYR A 139 -7.20 16.43 2.11
C TYR A 139 -8.17 15.44 2.72
N ASP A 140 -9.28 15.25 2.03
CA ASP A 140 -10.30 14.28 2.35
C ASP A 140 -10.34 13.22 1.25
N ASP A 141 -10.15 11.95 1.61
CA ASP A 141 -10.26 10.82 0.67
C ASP A 141 -11.73 10.53 0.31
N GLU A 142 -12.69 11.07 1.07
CA GLU A 142 -14.15 10.85 0.92
C GLU A 142 -14.55 9.36 0.90
N MET A 143 -13.78 8.53 1.63
CA MET A 143 -13.94 7.07 1.65
C MET A 143 -14.76 6.58 2.86
N HIS A 144 -15.66 7.41 3.42
CA HIS A 144 -16.65 6.95 4.40
C HIS A 144 -17.70 6.08 3.68
N ILE A 145 -17.39 4.78 3.54
CA ILE A 145 -18.14 3.83 2.71
C ILE A 145 -19.01 2.94 3.59
N GLN A 146 -20.32 3.23 3.67
CA GLN A 146 -21.24 2.61 4.62
C GLN A 146 -22.32 1.72 3.99
N SER A 147 -22.40 1.60 2.65
CA SER A 147 -23.39 0.76 2.00
C SER A 147 -23.38 -0.68 2.50
N SER A 148 -24.55 -1.28 2.65
CA SER A 148 -24.68 -2.70 3.01
C SER A 148 -24.24 -3.65 1.90
N ARG A 149 -24.34 -3.23 0.63
CA ARG A 149 -23.98 -4.05 -0.54
C ARG A 149 -22.53 -3.90 -0.91
N ALA A 150 -21.83 -5.03 -1.05
CA ALA A 150 -20.41 -5.06 -1.44
C ALA A 150 -20.18 -4.44 -2.83
N SER A 151 -21.08 -4.67 -3.78
CA SER A 151 -20.99 -4.09 -5.13
C SER A 151 -21.09 -2.55 -5.11
N GLU A 152 -21.95 -1.99 -4.29
CA GLU A 152 -22.09 -0.52 -4.13
C GLU A 152 -20.83 0.08 -3.47
N ARG A 153 -20.31 -0.57 -2.42
CA ARG A 153 -19.06 -0.15 -1.76
C ARG A 153 -17.88 -0.15 -2.74
N PHE A 154 -17.75 -1.20 -3.56
CA PHE A 154 -16.71 -1.28 -4.57
C PHE A 154 -16.79 -0.15 -5.60
N VAL A 155 -18.00 0.15 -6.10
CA VAL A 155 -18.23 1.25 -7.05
C VAL A 155 -17.84 2.58 -6.42
N GLN A 156 -18.28 2.86 -5.18
CA GLN A 156 -17.95 4.09 -4.46
C GLN A 156 -16.43 4.27 -4.30
N VAL A 157 -15.70 3.20 -3.94
CA VAL A 157 -14.24 3.23 -3.88
C VAL A 157 -13.66 3.58 -5.25
N MET A 158 -14.09 2.90 -6.31
CA MET A 158 -13.53 3.12 -7.67
C MET A 158 -13.82 4.52 -8.23
N GLU A 159 -14.91 5.16 -7.80
CA GLU A 159 -15.27 6.52 -8.20
C GLU A 159 -14.55 7.61 -7.40
N ARG A 160 -14.13 7.31 -6.16
CA ARG A 160 -13.52 8.29 -5.24
C ARG A 160 -12.01 8.16 -5.10
N LEU A 161 -11.39 7.21 -5.80
CA LEU A 161 -9.94 7.00 -5.72
C LEU A 161 -9.16 8.27 -6.09
N GLY A 162 -8.42 8.76 -5.09
CA GLY A 162 -7.49 9.89 -5.22
C GLY A 162 -6.07 9.49 -4.85
N TYR A 163 -5.53 10.06 -3.77
CA TYR A 163 -4.19 9.75 -3.27
C TYR A 163 -4.08 8.40 -2.56
N VAL A 164 -5.20 7.71 -2.29
CA VAL A 164 -5.26 6.39 -1.64
C VAL A 164 -4.65 6.40 -0.23
N ASN A 165 -4.75 7.54 0.51
CA ASN A 165 -4.23 7.64 1.88
C ASN A 165 -4.93 6.66 2.84
N VAL A 166 -6.15 6.26 2.51
CA VAL A 166 -6.94 5.25 3.23
C VAL A 166 -6.15 3.96 3.52
N ILE A 167 -5.13 3.61 2.71
CA ILE A 167 -4.30 2.42 2.91
C ILE A 167 -3.45 2.49 4.19
N TYR A 168 -3.22 3.69 4.74
CA TYR A 168 -2.51 3.92 6.01
C TYR A 168 -3.46 3.93 7.22
N GLY A 169 -4.73 3.59 7.02
CA GLY A 169 -5.70 3.35 8.08
C GLY A 169 -5.40 2.09 8.89
N LEU A 170 -6.13 1.90 9.98
CA LEU A 170 -6.09 0.69 10.80
C LEU A 170 -7.09 -0.32 10.23
N MET A 171 -6.63 -1.56 10.01
CA MET A 171 -7.38 -2.63 9.35
C MET A 171 -7.50 -3.86 10.24
N ARG A 172 -8.55 -4.65 10.06
CA ARG A 172 -8.62 -6.00 10.61
C ARG A 172 -7.57 -6.89 9.93
N ALA A 173 -6.59 -7.36 10.68
CA ALA A 173 -5.46 -8.12 10.13
C ALA A 173 -5.89 -9.44 9.47
N ASP A 174 -6.89 -10.11 10.06
CA ASP A 174 -7.44 -11.36 9.50
C ASP A 174 -8.12 -11.16 8.14
N ILE A 175 -8.80 -10.03 7.95
CA ILE A 175 -9.40 -9.64 6.67
C ILE A 175 -8.32 -9.27 5.66
N LEU A 176 -7.35 -8.45 6.07
CA LEU A 176 -6.25 -8.05 5.20
C LEU A 176 -5.48 -9.28 4.66
N ARG A 177 -5.21 -10.28 5.50
CA ARG A 177 -4.55 -11.55 5.10
C ARG A 177 -5.36 -12.40 4.12
N LYS A 178 -6.69 -12.23 4.05
CA LYS A 178 -7.56 -12.92 3.07
C LYS A 178 -7.53 -12.27 1.70
N THR A 179 -6.98 -11.05 1.56
CA THR A 179 -6.90 -10.33 0.28
C THR A 179 -5.71 -10.79 -0.57
N GLY A 180 -5.64 -10.27 -1.76
CA GLY A 180 -4.48 -10.46 -2.63
C GLY A 180 -3.28 -9.59 -2.30
N LEU A 181 -3.32 -8.82 -1.23
CA LEU A 181 -2.29 -7.91 -0.76
C LEU A 181 -1.81 -6.88 -1.81
N LEU A 182 -0.78 -6.14 -1.48
CA LEU A 182 -0.16 -5.18 -2.39
C LEU A 182 0.43 -5.87 -3.61
N ARG A 183 0.07 -5.42 -4.79
CA ARG A 183 0.58 -5.97 -6.05
C ARG A 183 1.87 -5.27 -6.46
N ASN A 184 2.81 -6.05 -6.99
CA ASN A 184 4.12 -5.58 -7.42
C ASN A 184 4.09 -4.88 -8.79
N PHE A 185 3.20 -3.90 -8.94
CA PHE A 185 3.13 -3.03 -10.11
C PHE A 185 2.62 -1.64 -9.73
N PRO A 186 2.87 -0.61 -10.54
CA PRO A 186 2.46 0.76 -10.27
C PRO A 186 0.96 0.89 -9.99
N GLY A 187 0.60 1.44 -8.82
CA GLY A 187 -0.79 1.53 -8.34
C GLY A 187 -1.35 0.20 -7.83
N GLY A 188 -0.49 -0.72 -7.39
CA GLY A 188 -0.89 -2.01 -6.82
C GLY A 188 -1.62 -1.95 -5.48
N ASP A 189 -1.69 -0.77 -4.87
CA ASP A 189 -2.50 -0.41 -3.70
C ASP A 189 -3.99 -0.25 -4.05
N ILE A 190 -4.31 0.27 -5.23
CA ILE A 190 -5.69 0.46 -5.70
C ILE A 190 -6.51 -0.84 -5.65
N PRO A 191 -6.02 -1.96 -6.24
CA PRO A 191 -6.73 -3.23 -6.13
C PRO A 191 -6.90 -3.74 -4.71
N LEU A 192 -5.95 -3.47 -3.82
CA LEU A 192 -6.06 -3.87 -2.41
C LEU A 192 -7.18 -3.13 -1.70
N VAL A 193 -7.25 -1.80 -1.83
CA VAL A 193 -8.32 -1.00 -1.24
C VAL A 193 -9.69 -1.40 -1.81
N ALA A 194 -9.77 -1.60 -3.14
CA ALA A 194 -10.98 -2.07 -3.80
C ALA A 194 -11.37 -3.51 -3.38
N GLU A 195 -10.42 -4.35 -3.00
CA GLU A 195 -10.70 -5.68 -2.47
C GLU A 195 -11.17 -5.64 -1.02
N LEU A 196 -10.51 -4.86 -0.15
CA LEU A 196 -10.85 -4.74 1.26
C LEU A 196 -12.32 -4.33 1.45
N VAL A 197 -12.83 -3.41 0.65
CA VAL A 197 -14.21 -2.94 0.74
C VAL A 197 -15.24 -4.02 0.39
N LEU A 198 -14.84 -5.10 -0.26
CA LEU A 198 -15.71 -6.26 -0.51
C LEU A 198 -16.01 -7.05 0.77
N TYR A 199 -15.11 -7.01 1.75
CA TYR A 199 -15.24 -7.72 3.02
C TYR A 199 -15.99 -6.92 4.09
N GLY A 200 -16.04 -5.59 4.00
CA GLY A 200 -16.73 -4.74 4.97
C GLY A 200 -16.73 -3.28 4.60
N LYS A 201 -17.18 -2.47 5.53
CA LYS A 201 -17.30 -1.01 5.41
C LYS A 201 -15.95 -0.34 5.69
N PHE A 202 -15.81 0.92 5.21
CA PHE A 202 -14.73 1.82 5.60
C PHE A 202 -15.31 2.96 6.43
N HIS A 203 -14.63 3.31 7.53
CA HIS A 203 -15.02 4.41 8.39
C HIS A 203 -13.96 5.50 8.35
N GLU A 204 -14.36 6.71 8.02
CA GLU A 204 -13.52 7.90 8.07
C GLU A 204 -13.73 8.63 9.38
N ILE A 205 -12.65 8.90 10.10
CA ILE A 205 -12.62 9.80 11.25
C ILE A 205 -12.53 11.22 10.72
N PRO A 206 -13.44 12.14 11.11
CA PRO A 206 -13.49 13.49 10.53
C PRO A 206 -12.31 14.38 10.94
N GLU A 207 -11.54 13.99 11.96
CA GLU A 207 -10.38 14.70 12.43
C GLU A 207 -9.15 14.42 11.56
N PHE A 208 -8.26 15.41 11.44
CA PHE A 208 -7.00 15.32 10.72
C PHE A 208 -5.90 14.76 11.63
N LEU A 209 -5.73 13.43 11.63
CA LEU A 209 -4.79 12.73 12.51
C LEU A 209 -3.67 12.01 11.74
N PHE A 210 -3.62 12.16 10.44
CA PHE A 210 -2.56 11.67 9.57
C PHE A 210 -1.93 12.82 8.80
N PHE A 211 -0.58 12.90 8.80
CA PHE A 211 0.19 13.95 8.16
C PHE A 211 1.09 13.33 7.10
N ARG A 212 0.70 13.47 5.84
CA ARG A 212 1.45 12.93 4.72
C ARG A 212 2.47 13.94 4.21
N ARG A 213 3.74 13.54 4.20
CA ARG A 213 4.83 14.40 3.74
C ARG A 213 4.97 14.39 2.23
N LEU A 214 5.09 15.59 1.64
CA LEU A 214 5.39 15.79 0.22
C LEU A 214 6.83 16.26 0.08
N HIS A 215 7.65 15.47 -0.66
CA HIS A 215 9.04 15.80 -0.94
C HIS A 215 9.48 15.18 -2.28
N PRO A 216 10.57 15.68 -2.92
CA PRO A 216 10.98 15.26 -4.28
C PRO A 216 11.31 13.77 -4.41
N THR A 217 11.74 13.11 -3.33
CA THR A 217 12.08 11.69 -3.32
C THR A 217 10.94 10.78 -2.84
N ALA A 218 9.75 11.33 -2.54
CA ALA A 218 8.57 10.52 -2.22
C ALA A 218 8.15 9.65 -3.40
N SER A 219 7.62 8.47 -3.14
CA SER A 219 7.14 7.56 -4.20
C SER A 219 6.09 8.19 -5.12
N SER A 220 5.31 9.13 -4.61
CA SER A 220 4.33 9.91 -5.38
C SER A 220 4.96 10.83 -6.42
N SER A 221 6.24 11.19 -6.28
CA SER A 221 6.98 12.04 -7.22
C SER A 221 7.41 11.28 -8.49
N TYR A 222 7.43 9.95 -8.46
CA TYR A 222 7.85 9.10 -9.59
C TYR A 222 6.71 8.72 -10.54
N LYS A 223 5.47 9.15 -10.29
CA LYS A 223 4.28 8.68 -11.02
C LYS A 223 4.35 8.85 -12.54
N ASP A 224 5.09 9.84 -13.02
CA ASP A 224 5.27 10.14 -14.44
C ASP A 224 6.47 9.42 -15.08
N ASP A 225 7.38 8.84 -14.27
CA ASP A 225 8.51 8.02 -14.73
C ASP A 225 8.18 6.52 -14.55
N VAL A 226 7.87 5.86 -15.65
CA VAL A 226 7.50 4.44 -15.67
C VAL A 226 8.64 3.55 -15.16
N SER A 227 9.89 3.88 -15.47
CA SER A 227 11.05 3.07 -15.08
C SER A 227 11.33 3.17 -13.59
N LEU A 228 11.33 4.39 -13.03
CA LEU A 228 11.50 4.61 -11.60
C LEU A 228 10.34 3.99 -10.80
N THR A 229 9.11 4.15 -11.29
CA THR A 229 7.95 3.55 -10.65
C THR A 229 8.01 2.03 -10.67
N GLN A 230 8.44 1.41 -11.78
CA GLN A 230 8.65 -0.05 -11.84
C GLN A 230 9.71 -0.51 -10.85
N GLU A 231 10.86 0.19 -10.80
CA GLU A 231 11.96 -0.11 -9.89
C GLU A 231 11.55 -0.01 -8.43
N PHE A 232 10.75 0.99 -8.07
CA PHE A 232 10.20 1.16 -6.73
C PHE A 232 9.32 -0.02 -6.30
N PHE A 233 8.36 -0.42 -7.14
CA PHE A 233 7.45 -1.52 -6.80
C PHE A 233 8.12 -2.89 -6.85
N ASP A 234 8.94 -3.15 -7.88
CA ASP A 234 9.70 -4.39 -8.06
C ASP A 234 10.89 -4.14 -8.98
N PRO A 235 12.13 -4.06 -8.44
CA PRO A 235 13.35 -3.81 -9.22
C PRO A 235 13.54 -4.80 -10.39
N SER A 236 13.06 -6.03 -10.23
CA SER A 236 13.14 -7.05 -11.27
C SER A 236 12.31 -6.75 -12.52
N THR A 237 11.38 -5.79 -12.45
CA THR A 237 10.48 -5.42 -13.54
C THR A 237 10.95 -4.21 -14.35
N LYS A 238 12.05 -3.56 -13.95
CA LYS A 238 12.61 -2.39 -14.61
C LYS A 238 12.81 -2.64 -16.12
N GLY A 239 12.26 -1.77 -16.94
CA GLY A 239 12.34 -1.88 -18.40
C GLY A 239 11.57 -3.04 -19.05
N LYS A 240 10.76 -3.79 -18.29
CA LYS A 240 9.85 -4.80 -18.82
C LYS A 240 8.53 -4.18 -19.25
N ILE A 241 7.80 -4.90 -20.13
CA ILE A 241 6.47 -4.49 -20.56
C ILE A 241 5.54 -4.41 -19.34
N SER A 242 4.95 -3.23 -19.13
CA SER A 242 3.93 -3.02 -18.12
C SER A 242 2.57 -2.94 -18.81
N LEU A 243 1.69 -3.90 -18.50
CA LEU A 243 0.28 -3.87 -18.90
C LEU A 243 -0.55 -3.42 -17.70
N ARG A 244 -0.30 -2.21 -17.19
CA ARG A 244 -0.85 -1.71 -15.92
C ARG A 244 -2.37 -1.79 -15.88
N GLN A 245 -3.07 -1.28 -16.91
CA GLN A 245 -4.54 -1.28 -16.93
C GLN A 245 -5.12 -2.69 -17.02
N TRP A 246 -4.50 -3.58 -17.81
CA TRP A 246 -4.88 -4.99 -17.88
C TRP A 246 -4.67 -5.70 -16.56
N ARG A 247 -3.54 -5.42 -15.87
CA ARG A 247 -3.25 -5.99 -14.53
C ARG A 247 -4.26 -5.53 -13.51
N HIS A 248 -4.69 -4.25 -13.53
CA HIS A 248 -5.75 -3.74 -12.65
C HIS A 248 -7.06 -4.50 -12.87
N LEU A 249 -7.56 -4.56 -14.12
CA LEU A 249 -8.81 -5.25 -14.42
C LEU A 249 -8.75 -6.74 -14.02
N TRP A 250 -7.66 -7.41 -14.33
CA TRP A 250 -7.46 -8.80 -13.94
C TRP A 250 -7.46 -8.97 -12.41
N THR A 251 -6.76 -8.10 -11.70
CA THR A 251 -6.67 -8.18 -10.24
C THR A 251 -8.03 -7.92 -9.61
N HIS A 252 -8.82 -6.96 -10.08
CA HIS A 252 -10.19 -6.75 -9.61
C HIS A 252 -11.06 -7.99 -9.83
N GLY A 253 -10.97 -8.64 -11.00
CA GLY A 253 -11.65 -9.91 -11.26
C GLY A 253 -11.26 -11.01 -10.26
N CYS A 254 -9.96 -11.18 -10.00
CA CYS A 254 -9.46 -12.11 -8.98
C CYS A 254 -9.98 -11.77 -7.58
N SER A 255 -10.03 -10.49 -7.21
CA SER A 255 -10.56 -10.02 -5.93
C SER A 255 -12.04 -10.38 -5.74
N VAL A 256 -12.86 -10.18 -6.78
CA VAL A 256 -14.29 -10.57 -6.77
C VAL A 256 -14.46 -12.07 -6.59
N MET A 257 -13.61 -12.87 -7.23
CA MET A 257 -13.70 -14.34 -7.09
C MET A 257 -13.30 -14.81 -5.69
N ARG A 258 -12.29 -14.16 -5.07
CA ARG A 258 -11.77 -14.50 -3.73
C ARG A 258 -12.74 -14.11 -2.63
N ALA A 259 -13.37 -12.93 -2.76
CA ALA A 259 -14.26 -12.41 -1.74
C ALA A 259 -15.46 -13.35 -1.46
N PRO A 260 -15.87 -13.52 -0.18
CA PRO A 260 -16.96 -14.44 0.22
C PRO A 260 -18.35 -13.84 -0.08
N LEU A 261 -18.60 -13.56 -1.36
CA LEU A 261 -19.83 -12.92 -1.82
C LEU A 261 -20.79 -13.91 -2.47
N GLY A 262 -22.08 -13.66 -2.32
CA GLY A 262 -23.11 -14.39 -3.05
C GLY A 262 -23.03 -14.13 -4.57
N ILE A 263 -23.55 -15.07 -5.36
CA ILE A 263 -23.44 -15.05 -6.83
C ILE A 263 -24.01 -13.75 -7.44
N GLY A 264 -25.13 -13.22 -6.90
CA GLY A 264 -25.72 -11.97 -7.37
C GLY A 264 -24.80 -10.75 -7.22
N GLU A 265 -24.07 -10.64 -6.11
CA GLU A 265 -23.07 -9.59 -5.90
C GLU A 265 -21.87 -9.76 -6.86
N LYS A 266 -21.40 -11.00 -7.06
CA LYS A 266 -20.32 -11.29 -8.01
C LYS A 266 -20.71 -10.91 -9.44
N ILE A 267 -21.94 -11.21 -9.87
CA ILE A 267 -22.42 -10.82 -11.20
C ILE A 267 -22.43 -9.30 -11.36
N ARG A 268 -22.96 -8.53 -10.37
CA ARG A 268 -22.96 -7.04 -10.41
C ARG A 268 -21.54 -6.49 -10.52
N LEU A 269 -20.61 -7.02 -9.74
CA LEU A 269 -19.20 -6.59 -9.77
C LEU A 269 -18.55 -6.91 -11.13
N TRP A 270 -18.79 -8.09 -11.70
CA TRP A 270 -18.28 -8.45 -13.02
C TRP A 270 -18.81 -7.53 -14.12
N LEU A 271 -20.12 -7.21 -14.09
CA LEU A 271 -20.71 -6.25 -15.02
C LEU A 271 -20.04 -4.87 -14.90
N PHE A 272 -19.76 -4.42 -13.68
CA PHE A 272 -19.05 -3.16 -13.46
C PHE A 272 -17.60 -3.23 -13.98
N ILE A 273 -16.85 -4.29 -13.72
CA ILE A 273 -15.48 -4.48 -14.23
C ILE A 273 -15.45 -4.49 -15.77
N LEU A 274 -16.40 -5.17 -16.40
CA LEU A 274 -16.54 -5.14 -17.87
C LEU A 274 -16.81 -3.73 -18.38
N ARG A 275 -17.70 -2.98 -17.71
CA ARG A 275 -17.98 -1.58 -18.04
C ARG A 275 -16.73 -0.71 -17.87
N MET A 276 -15.95 -0.90 -16.81
CA MET A 276 -14.63 -0.25 -16.66
C MET A 276 -13.69 -0.57 -17.84
N GLY A 277 -13.66 -1.83 -18.29
CA GLY A 277 -12.90 -2.23 -19.47
C GLY A 277 -13.32 -1.47 -20.72
N VAL A 278 -14.63 -1.30 -20.96
CA VAL A 278 -15.17 -0.50 -22.05
C VAL A 278 -14.76 0.98 -21.93
N TRP A 279 -14.88 1.58 -20.75
CA TRP A 279 -14.44 2.97 -20.52
C TRP A 279 -12.95 3.16 -20.74
N LYS A 280 -12.13 2.20 -20.34
CA LYS A 280 -10.68 2.25 -20.50
C LYS A 280 -10.17 1.65 -21.82
N ARG A 281 -11.03 1.29 -22.78
CA ARG A 281 -10.66 0.57 -24.02
C ARG A 281 -9.50 1.21 -24.79
N ASN A 282 -9.42 2.53 -24.86
CA ASN A 282 -8.35 3.23 -25.55
C ASN A 282 -7.00 3.10 -24.82
N LEU A 283 -7.01 3.13 -23.48
CA LEU A 283 -5.81 2.90 -22.67
C LEU A 283 -5.34 1.44 -22.76
N LEU A 284 -6.27 0.51 -22.71
CA LEU A 284 -6.00 -0.94 -22.86
C LEU A 284 -5.39 -1.24 -24.24
N ALA A 285 -5.96 -0.66 -25.31
CA ALA A 285 -5.43 -0.80 -26.65
C ALA A 285 -4.02 -0.20 -26.81
N ARG A 286 -3.79 1.00 -26.24
CA ARG A 286 -2.47 1.64 -26.24
C ARG A 286 -1.40 0.80 -25.55
N GLU A 287 -1.72 0.18 -24.44
CA GLU A 287 -0.79 -0.73 -23.72
C GLU A 287 -0.42 -1.94 -24.57
N LEU A 288 -1.40 -2.59 -25.25
CA LEU A 288 -1.15 -3.72 -26.15
C LEU A 288 -0.28 -3.30 -27.36
N ILE A 289 -0.62 -2.20 -28.01
CA ILE A 289 0.18 -1.66 -29.13
C ILE A 289 1.61 -1.36 -28.67
N GLY A 290 1.77 -0.74 -27.51
CA GLY A 290 3.08 -0.47 -26.91
C GLY A 290 3.88 -1.74 -26.64
N ALA A 291 3.24 -2.78 -26.10
CA ALA A 291 3.85 -4.08 -25.86
C ALA A 291 4.32 -4.75 -27.16
N VAL A 292 3.49 -4.76 -28.20
CA VAL A 292 3.85 -5.30 -29.52
C VAL A 292 5.04 -4.55 -30.11
N ARG A 293 5.04 -3.22 -30.08
CA ARG A 293 6.16 -2.39 -30.55
C ARG A 293 7.47 -2.67 -29.78
N HIS A 294 7.37 -2.85 -28.47
CA HIS A 294 8.53 -3.18 -27.63
C HIS A 294 9.12 -4.55 -28.02
N ILE A 295 8.28 -5.56 -28.19
CA ILE A 295 8.71 -6.90 -28.61
C ILE A 295 9.37 -6.84 -29.98
N ALA A 296 8.75 -6.16 -30.95
CA ALA A 296 9.28 -6.02 -32.31
C ALA A 296 10.68 -5.37 -32.31
N ARG A 297 10.88 -4.29 -31.54
CA ARG A 297 12.19 -3.63 -31.39
C ARG A 297 13.24 -4.58 -30.80
N LYS A 298 12.90 -5.35 -29.75
CA LYS A 298 13.83 -6.33 -29.16
C LYS A 298 14.24 -7.42 -30.15
N LEU A 299 13.30 -7.92 -30.95
CA LEU A 299 13.58 -8.91 -31.98
C LEU A 299 14.49 -8.34 -33.07
N GLN A 300 14.24 -7.10 -33.53
CA GLN A 300 15.09 -6.43 -34.49
C GLN A 300 16.51 -6.22 -33.98
N MET A 301 16.68 -5.78 -32.73
CA MET A 301 18.00 -5.64 -32.11
C MET A 301 18.74 -6.98 -32.02
N LYS A 302 18.04 -8.04 -31.60
CA LYS A 302 18.62 -9.39 -31.52
C LYS A 302 19.05 -9.91 -32.89
N ALA A 303 18.24 -9.69 -33.94
CA ALA A 303 18.59 -10.04 -35.30
C ALA A 303 19.83 -9.27 -35.82
N ARG A 304 19.89 -7.94 -35.58
CA ARG A 304 21.08 -7.14 -35.94
C ARG A 304 22.35 -7.63 -35.26
N ASN A 305 22.30 -7.97 -33.98
CA ASN A 305 23.45 -8.48 -33.23
C ASN A 305 23.93 -9.85 -33.75
N LEU A 306 23.01 -10.75 -34.12
CA LEU A 306 23.33 -12.03 -34.75
C LEU A 306 24.03 -11.84 -36.13
N PHE A 307 23.53 -10.93 -36.95
CA PHE A 307 24.19 -10.61 -38.25
C PHE A 307 25.55 -9.92 -38.09
N ALA A 308 25.75 -9.14 -37.02
CA ALA A 308 27.04 -8.53 -36.72
C ALA A 308 28.10 -9.55 -36.27
N SER A 309 27.67 -10.53 -35.43
CA SER A 309 28.56 -11.60 -34.91
C SER A 309 28.90 -12.67 -35.94
N SER A 310 28.14 -12.78 -37.05
CA SER A 310 28.45 -13.71 -38.17
C SER A 310 29.40 -13.13 -39.20
N ARG A 311 29.86 -11.87 -39.06
CA ARG A 311 30.80 -11.18 -39.96
C ARG A 311 32.23 -11.04 -39.38
N ASN A 312 32.42 -11.46 -38.13
CA ASN A 312 33.74 -11.63 -37.50
C ASN A 312 34.09 -13.11 -37.40
#